data_cdd1ca2502c5f83e3caa684b21ee417d
#
_entry.id   cdd1ca2502c5f83e3caa684b21ee417d
#
_cell.length_a   1.000
_cell.length_b   1.000
_cell.length_c   1.000
_cell.angle_alpha   90.00
_cell.angle_beta   90.00
_cell.angle_gamma   90.00
#
_symmetry.space_group_name_H-M   'P 1'
#
loop_
_entity.id
_entity.type
_entity.pdbx_description
1 polymer ?
#
loop_
_entity_poly.entity_id
_entity_poly.type
_entity_poly.pdbx_seq_one_letter_code
_entity_poly.pdbx_strand_id
1 'polypeptide(L)'
;MEKYSLKEVTTRNDAREFLDFAKRLYRDEPNWICPLDQDIERRFDPKYNELLRNGEAIRWLALDTQGRTVGRIAAFYNPELATAADGQPTGGCGFFESIDDQQVADLMFDAAKEWLAKKGMEAMDGPVNFGDRDQWWGLLTKGFEFTPLYTNPYNFEYYIRLFENYGFQNYFNQHTYLRELAEGLFPDNVYERVKRLQEEPRYSFEHMDKRKRSLQQYAEDFRTVYNKAWAKFTGVKPIERAHALALMNSLRPIIDQRLMYFAYYDGKPIGFYLMIPDLNGVIAPLKGHFGAWDKLRFLWRLKVSRKATRIFALIFGVIPEFQGKGIESGMIYNFEQQVNTPHLKRYKSLELAWIGDFNPLMMRMVETLVCAKKHKMHTTYRYLFDREKPFTRAPKMTVKKD
;
A
#
# COMPACT_ATOMS: atom_id res chain seq x y z
N MET A 1 -3.98 27.50 -31.78
CA MET A 1 -2.95 26.44 -31.50
C MET A 1 -3.24 25.85 -30.14
N GLU A 2 -3.28 24.55 -30.05
CA GLU A 2 -3.45 23.89 -28.77
C GLU A 2 -2.28 24.21 -27.82
N LYS A 3 -2.58 24.59 -26.59
CA LYS A 3 -1.60 25.01 -25.59
C LYS A 3 -0.76 23.83 -25.11
N TYR A 4 -1.31 22.62 -25.14
CA TYR A 4 -0.70 21.38 -24.68
C TYR A 4 -0.93 20.26 -25.69
N SER A 5 -0.05 19.27 -25.68
CA SER A 5 -0.16 18.05 -26.49
C SER A 5 0.22 16.81 -25.66
N LEU A 6 -0.23 15.64 -26.10
CA LEU A 6 0.15 14.37 -25.48
C LEU A 6 1.16 13.62 -26.35
N LYS A 7 2.13 13.02 -25.69
CA LYS A 7 3.09 12.11 -26.27
C LYS A 7 3.02 10.75 -25.55
N GLU A 8 2.78 9.67 -26.30
CA GLU A 8 2.86 8.32 -25.77
C GLU A 8 4.31 7.97 -25.42
N VAL A 9 4.50 7.27 -24.30
CA VAL A 9 5.79 6.77 -23.85
C VAL A 9 6.12 5.48 -24.57
N THR A 10 6.93 5.55 -25.61
CA THR A 10 7.29 4.39 -26.44
C THR A 10 8.78 4.09 -26.46
N THR A 11 9.62 5.05 -26.12
CA THR A 11 11.08 4.92 -26.12
C THR A 11 11.63 4.88 -24.67
N ARG A 12 12.88 4.41 -24.52
CA ARG A 12 13.59 4.45 -23.23
C ARG A 12 13.76 5.88 -22.72
N ASN A 13 13.94 6.85 -23.62
CA ASN A 13 14.06 8.27 -23.24
C ASN A 13 12.74 8.79 -22.70
N ASP A 14 11.61 8.43 -23.32
CA ASP A 14 10.29 8.81 -22.82
C ASP A 14 10.01 8.18 -21.46
N ALA A 15 10.36 6.90 -21.28
CA ALA A 15 10.23 6.22 -19.99
C ALA A 15 11.09 6.88 -18.91
N ARG A 16 12.29 7.33 -19.26
CA ARG A 16 13.15 8.09 -18.35
C ARG A 16 12.54 9.45 -18.01
N GLU A 17 12.05 10.17 -19.01
CA GLU A 17 11.37 11.45 -18.80
C GLU A 17 10.11 11.31 -17.94
N PHE A 18 9.36 10.20 -18.11
CA PHE A 18 8.21 9.88 -17.26
C PHE A 18 8.58 9.78 -15.77
N LEU A 19 9.76 9.24 -15.44
CA LEU A 19 10.26 9.21 -14.06
C LEU A 19 10.81 10.57 -13.60
N ASP A 20 11.59 11.23 -14.45
CA ASP A 20 12.32 12.43 -14.08
C ASP A 20 11.41 13.67 -13.97
N PHE A 21 10.26 13.68 -14.64
CA PHE A 21 9.25 14.74 -14.48
C PHE A 21 8.81 14.86 -13.01
N ALA A 22 8.43 13.75 -12.35
CA ALA A 22 8.05 13.80 -10.94
C ALA A 22 9.18 14.31 -10.04
N LYS A 23 10.42 13.89 -10.32
CA LYS A 23 11.60 14.35 -9.56
C LYS A 23 11.83 15.87 -9.67
N ARG A 24 11.51 16.43 -10.84
CA ARG A 24 11.57 17.89 -11.05
C ARG A 24 10.43 18.61 -10.37
N LEU A 25 9.22 18.06 -10.49
CA LEU A 25 8.00 18.65 -9.95
C LEU A 25 8.04 18.76 -8.42
N TYR A 26 8.53 17.72 -7.75
CA TYR A 26 8.62 17.65 -6.28
C TYR A 26 9.98 18.06 -5.71
N ARG A 27 10.84 18.72 -6.49
CA ARG A 27 12.21 19.04 -6.07
C ARG A 27 12.30 19.77 -4.72
N ASP A 28 11.37 20.70 -4.53
CA ASP A 28 11.35 21.59 -3.36
C ASP A 28 10.30 21.17 -2.32
N GLU A 29 9.66 19.98 -2.52
CA GLU A 29 8.67 19.46 -1.59
C GLU A 29 9.35 18.59 -0.51
N PRO A 30 9.42 19.07 0.76
CA PRO A 30 10.20 18.41 1.81
C PRO A 30 9.61 17.07 2.25
N ASN A 31 8.30 16.88 2.09
CA ASN A 31 7.62 15.65 2.51
C ASN A 31 7.62 14.57 1.45
N TRP A 32 7.91 14.92 0.20
CA TRP A 32 7.98 13.94 -0.87
C TRP A 32 9.25 13.10 -0.80
N ILE A 33 9.09 11.79 -0.85
CA ILE A 33 10.21 10.86 -0.92
C ILE A 33 10.23 10.22 -2.31
N CYS A 34 11.32 10.46 -3.04
CA CYS A 34 11.48 9.92 -4.39
C CYS A 34 11.42 8.39 -4.36
N PRO A 35 10.43 7.76 -5.03
CA PRO A 35 10.38 6.31 -5.17
C PRO A 35 11.60 5.79 -5.93
N LEU A 36 11.93 4.52 -5.76
CA LEU A 36 12.96 3.89 -6.59
C LEU A 36 12.44 3.74 -8.03
N ASP A 37 13.24 4.19 -8.99
CA ASP A 37 12.88 4.15 -10.42
C ASP A 37 12.48 2.73 -10.87
N GLN A 38 13.22 1.72 -10.40
CA GLN A 38 12.93 0.33 -10.70
C GLN A 38 11.57 -0.16 -10.18
N ASP A 39 11.07 0.41 -9.07
CA ASP A 39 9.80 -0.03 -8.49
C ASP A 39 8.62 0.48 -9.31
N ILE A 40 8.75 1.67 -9.91
CA ILE A 40 7.78 2.20 -10.87
C ILE A 40 7.85 1.45 -12.20
N GLU A 41 9.05 1.27 -12.77
CA GLU A 41 9.22 0.58 -14.07
C GLU A 41 8.71 -0.86 -14.03
N ARG A 42 8.88 -1.58 -12.91
CA ARG A 42 8.35 -2.93 -12.72
C ARG A 42 6.83 -3.02 -12.88
N ARG A 43 6.09 -1.93 -12.69
CA ARG A 43 4.62 -1.93 -12.90
C ARG A 43 4.26 -2.04 -14.37
N PHE A 44 5.17 -1.65 -15.26
CA PHE A 44 5.00 -1.68 -16.72
C PHE A 44 5.76 -2.84 -17.38
N ASP A 45 6.39 -3.71 -16.61
CA ASP A 45 7.15 -4.87 -17.12
C ASP A 45 6.39 -6.17 -16.80
N PRO A 46 5.91 -6.94 -17.82
CA PRO A 46 5.19 -8.19 -17.62
C PRO A 46 5.99 -9.27 -16.88
N LYS A 47 7.31 -9.13 -16.81
CA LYS A 47 8.17 -10.02 -16.01
C LYS A 47 7.92 -9.87 -14.51
N TYR A 48 7.54 -8.67 -14.06
CA TYR A 48 7.34 -8.32 -12.64
C TYR A 48 5.89 -8.07 -12.28
N ASN A 49 5.05 -7.69 -13.24
CA ASN A 49 3.63 -7.44 -13.05
C ASN A 49 2.80 -8.49 -13.80
N GLU A 50 2.29 -9.47 -13.07
CA GLU A 50 1.50 -10.57 -13.64
C GLU A 50 0.19 -10.08 -14.29
N LEU A 51 -0.35 -8.94 -13.86
CA LEU A 51 -1.58 -8.39 -14.43
C LEU A 51 -1.41 -7.97 -15.90
N LEU A 52 -0.17 -7.71 -16.34
CA LEU A 52 0.16 -7.43 -17.75
C LEU A 52 0.13 -8.66 -18.65
N ARG A 53 0.02 -9.88 -18.10
CA ARG A 53 -0.07 -11.10 -18.93
C ARG A 53 -1.40 -11.16 -19.69
N ASN A 54 -2.50 -10.72 -19.04
CA ASN A 54 -3.84 -10.70 -19.60
C ASN A 54 -4.43 -9.28 -19.63
N GLY A 55 -3.63 -8.27 -19.28
CA GLY A 55 -4.01 -6.87 -19.24
C GLY A 55 -3.06 -6.01 -20.06
N GLU A 56 -3.37 -4.75 -20.14
CA GLU A 56 -2.56 -3.75 -20.86
C GLU A 56 -2.38 -2.49 -20.02
N ALA A 57 -1.28 -1.80 -20.25
CA ALA A 57 -1.01 -0.47 -19.68
C ALA A 57 -0.41 0.44 -20.75
N ILE A 58 -0.68 1.73 -20.65
CA ILE A 58 -0.16 2.77 -21.51
C ILE A 58 0.26 3.96 -20.65
N ARG A 59 1.24 4.73 -21.12
CA ARG A 59 1.75 5.94 -20.46
C ARG A 59 1.80 7.11 -21.42
N TRP A 60 1.53 8.32 -20.92
CA TRP A 60 1.67 9.56 -21.66
C TRP A 60 2.42 10.62 -20.87
N LEU A 61 3.06 11.51 -21.64
CA LEU A 61 3.61 12.78 -21.18
C LEU A 61 2.76 13.90 -21.79
N ALA A 62 2.34 14.86 -20.97
CA ALA A 62 1.76 16.10 -21.44
C ALA A 62 2.87 17.13 -21.66
N LEU A 63 2.89 17.75 -22.84
CA LEU A 63 3.91 18.67 -23.29
C LEU A 63 3.32 20.06 -23.54
N ASP A 64 4.08 21.11 -23.18
CA ASP A 64 3.75 22.48 -23.55
C ASP A 64 4.20 22.78 -24.99
N THR A 65 3.92 23.99 -25.47
CA THR A 65 4.29 24.47 -26.81
C THR A 65 5.79 24.55 -27.08
N GLN A 66 6.61 24.44 -26.03
CA GLN A 66 8.07 24.38 -26.12
C GLN A 66 8.61 22.93 -26.02
N GLY A 67 7.72 21.95 -25.98
CA GLY A 67 8.07 20.54 -25.84
C GLY A 67 8.53 20.14 -24.43
N ARG A 68 8.32 20.97 -23.42
CA ARG A 68 8.66 20.64 -22.03
C ARG A 68 7.54 19.82 -21.41
N THR A 69 7.89 18.79 -20.66
CA THR A 69 6.92 17.98 -19.91
C THR A 69 6.28 18.80 -18.79
N VAL A 70 4.95 18.84 -18.77
CA VAL A 70 4.12 19.56 -17.79
C VAL A 70 3.15 18.62 -17.06
N GLY A 71 3.07 17.35 -17.48
CA GLY A 71 2.28 16.32 -16.82
C GLY A 71 2.66 14.93 -17.28
N ARG A 72 2.24 13.93 -16.52
CA ARG A 72 2.32 12.51 -16.88
C ARG A 72 1.13 11.76 -16.34
N ILE A 73 0.71 10.70 -17.02
CA ILE A 73 -0.34 9.78 -16.57
C ILE A 73 -0.10 8.39 -17.17
N ALA A 74 -0.61 7.36 -16.49
CA ALA A 74 -0.75 6.02 -17.04
C ALA A 74 -2.20 5.58 -16.95
N ALA A 75 -2.64 4.74 -17.89
CA ALA A 75 -3.90 4.04 -17.82
C ALA A 75 -3.66 2.54 -17.99
N PHE A 76 -4.54 1.72 -17.41
CA PHE A 76 -4.43 0.28 -17.45
C PHE A 76 -5.76 -0.40 -17.23
N TYR A 77 -5.89 -1.62 -17.76
CA TYR A 77 -7.00 -2.49 -17.47
C TYR A 77 -6.55 -3.95 -17.45
N ASN A 78 -7.33 -4.77 -16.76
CA ASN A 78 -7.20 -6.23 -16.82
C ASN A 78 -8.63 -6.80 -16.93
N PRO A 79 -8.97 -7.56 -17.98
CA PRO A 79 -10.32 -8.02 -18.23
C PRO A 79 -10.86 -8.96 -17.14
N GLU A 80 -9.98 -9.71 -16.47
CA GLU A 80 -10.39 -10.61 -15.37
C GLU A 80 -10.78 -9.85 -14.09
N LEU A 81 -10.28 -8.62 -13.92
CA LEU A 81 -10.51 -7.79 -12.74
C LEU A 81 -11.50 -6.66 -12.98
N ALA A 82 -11.80 -6.36 -14.24
CA ALA A 82 -12.59 -5.18 -14.61
C ALA A 82 -13.95 -5.08 -13.91
N THR A 83 -14.60 -6.21 -13.67
CA THR A 83 -15.92 -6.29 -13.01
C THR A 83 -15.87 -6.88 -11.60
N ALA A 84 -14.68 -7.14 -11.06
CA ALA A 84 -14.51 -7.91 -9.81
C ALA A 84 -15.03 -7.21 -8.55
N ALA A 85 -15.12 -5.88 -8.54
CA ALA A 85 -15.50 -5.12 -7.35
C ALA A 85 -17.02 -5.04 -7.17
N ASP A 86 -17.74 -4.59 -8.20
CA ASP A 86 -19.17 -4.25 -8.14
C ASP A 86 -19.93 -4.54 -9.46
N GLY A 87 -19.30 -5.27 -10.37
CA GLY A 87 -19.88 -5.60 -11.68
C GLY A 87 -19.74 -4.48 -12.72
N GLN A 88 -19.27 -3.27 -12.34
CA GLN A 88 -19.05 -2.16 -13.27
C GLN A 88 -17.72 -2.36 -14.01
N PRO A 89 -17.71 -2.43 -15.37
CA PRO A 89 -16.48 -2.50 -16.15
C PRO A 89 -15.59 -1.28 -15.88
N THR A 90 -14.55 -1.47 -15.08
CA THR A 90 -13.70 -0.38 -14.56
C THR A 90 -12.23 -0.65 -14.85
N GLY A 91 -11.58 0.31 -15.51
CA GLY A 91 -10.13 0.38 -15.61
C GLY A 91 -9.52 1.28 -14.55
N GLY A 92 -8.25 1.61 -14.68
CA GLY A 92 -7.56 2.51 -13.76
C GLY A 92 -6.71 3.54 -14.48
N CYS A 93 -6.55 4.70 -13.84
CA CYS A 93 -5.52 5.67 -14.20
C CYS A 93 -4.65 5.99 -12.98
N GLY A 94 -3.36 6.23 -13.20
CA GLY A 94 -2.43 6.49 -12.10
C GLY A 94 -1.10 7.02 -12.56
N PHE A 95 -0.14 7.09 -11.64
CA PHE A 95 1.11 7.80 -11.85
C PHE A 95 0.87 9.22 -12.39
N PHE A 96 -0.30 9.78 -12.01
CA PHE A 96 -0.72 11.12 -12.39
C PHE A 96 0.14 12.16 -11.67
N GLU A 97 0.80 12.98 -12.47
CA GLU A 97 1.51 14.17 -12.00
C GLU A 97 1.23 15.31 -12.97
N SER A 98 0.96 16.49 -12.47
CA SER A 98 0.63 17.67 -13.27
C SER A 98 1.12 18.95 -12.61
N ILE A 99 1.47 19.93 -13.40
CA ILE A 99 1.48 21.32 -12.93
C ILE A 99 0.05 21.73 -12.53
N ASP A 100 -0.10 22.80 -11.76
CA ASP A 100 -1.41 23.33 -11.36
C ASP A 100 -2.15 24.03 -12.52
N ASP A 101 -2.57 23.22 -13.49
CA ASP A 101 -3.35 23.67 -14.65
C ASP A 101 -4.39 22.62 -15.02
N GLN A 102 -5.68 23.00 -14.93
CA GLN A 102 -6.80 22.12 -15.22
C GLN A 102 -6.78 21.58 -16.66
N GLN A 103 -6.35 22.39 -17.64
CA GLN A 103 -6.29 21.96 -19.04
C GLN A 103 -5.30 20.81 -19.25
N VAL A 104 -4.18 20.80 -18.51
CA VAL A 104 -3.22 19.70 -18.54
C VAL A 104 -3.84 18.44 -17.95
N ALA A 105 -4.53 18.57 -16.82
CA ALA A 105 -5.20 17.44 -16.16
C ALA A 105 -6.31 16.86 -17.05
N ASP A 106 -7.17 17.71 -17.61
CA ASP A 106 -8.27 17.30 -18.49
C ASP A 106 -7.75 16.55 -19.72
N LEU A 107 -6.72 17.07 -20.37
CA LEU A 107 -6.07 16.44 -21.52
C LEU A 107 -5.57 15.01 -21.19
N MET A 108 -4.97 14.83 -20.02
CA MET A 108 -4.48 13.52 -19.57
C MET A 108 -5.62 12.57 -19.18
N PHE A 109 -6.66 13.07 -18.51
CA PHE A 109 -7.82 12.26 -18.14
C PHE A 109 -8.66 11.86 -19.35
N ASP A 110 -8.82 12.74 -20.34
CA ASP A 110 -9.51 12.42 -21.59
C ASP A 110 -8.79 11.29 -22.33
N ALA A 111 -7.46 11.35 -22.45
CA ALA A 111 -6.69 10.27 -23.08
C ALA A 111 -6.84 8.93 -22.36
N ALA A 112 -6.80 8.95 -21.03
CA ALA A 112 -7.00 7.73 -20.23
C ALA A 112 -8.42 7.18 -20.43
N LYS A 113 -9.45 8.02 -20.35
CA LYS A 113 -10.84 7.69 -20.59
C LYS A 113 -11.07 7.09 -21.98
N GLU A 114 -10.57 7.77 -23.04
CA GLU A 114 -10.74 7.32 -24.42
C GLU A 114 -10.06 5.96 -24.65
N TRP A 115 -8.84 5.77 -24.12
CA TRP A 115 -8.14 4.52 -24.25
C TRP A 115 -8.88 3.39 -23.53
N LEU A 116 -9.37 3.63 -22.31
CA LEU A 116 -10.14 2.66 -21.53
C LEU A 116 -11.50 2.35 -22.17
N ALA A 117 -12.20 3.35 -22.73
CA ALA A 117 -13.45 3.16 -23.43
C ALA A 117 -13.29 2.24 -24.65
N LYS A 118 -12.20 2.39 -25.43
CA LYS A 118 -11.84 1.47 -26.54
C LYS A 118 -11.58 0.04 -26.09
N LYS A 119 -11.29 -0.18 -24.81
CA LYS A 119 -11.13 -1.50 -24.16
C LYS A 119 -12.39 -2.01 -23.51
N GLY A 120 -13.55 -1.33 -23.70
CA GLY A 120 -14.84 -1.71 -23.16
C GLY A 120 -15.06 -1.36 -21.69
N MET A 121 -14.21 -0.49 -21.13
CA MET A 121 -14.45 0.04 -19.79
C MET A 121 -15.52 1.13 -19.82
N GLU A 122 -16.30 1.21 -18.76
CA GLU A 122 -17.36 2.20 -18.56
C GLU A 122 -17.05 3.18 -17.43
N ALA A 123 -15.96 2.92 -16.71
CA ALA A 123 -15.48 3.75 -15.62
C ALA A 123 -13.94 3.66 -15.50
N MET A 124 -13.34 4.63 -14.80
CA MET A 124 -11.95 4.57 -14.38
C MET A 124 -11.81 4.94 -12.91
N ASP A 125 -11.04 4.15 -12.17
CA ASP A 125 -10.60 4.47 -10.81
C ASP A 125 -9.25 5.21 -10.87
N GLY A 126 -9.08 6.20 -10.00
CA GLY A 126 -7.84 6.99 -9.96
C GLY A 126 -7.64 7.81 -8.68
N PRO A 127 -6.39 8.24 -8.41
CA PRO A 127 -5.18 7.67 -8.97
C PRO A 127 -4.86 6.32 -8.33
N VAL A 128 -4.63 5.32 -9.15
CA VAL A 128 -4.30 3.96 -8.72
C VAL A 128 -3.19 3.41 -9.61
N ASN A 129 -2.37 2.50 -9.09
CA ASN A 129 -1.38 1.86 -9.94
C ASN A 129 -1.89 0.54 -10.51
N PHE A 130 -1.13 -0.02 -11.47
CA PHE A 130 -1.42 -1.32 -12.05
C PHE A 130 -0.70 -2.42 -11.27
N GLY A 131 -1.37 -3.02 -10.29
CA GLY A 131 -0.81 -4.09 -9.45
C GLY A 131 -1.46 -4.19 -8.08
N ASP A 132 -0.63 -4.25 -7.04
CA ASP A 132 -1.09 -4.43 -5.67
C ASP A 132 -1.73 -3.14 -5.12
N ARG A 133 -2.88 -3.28 -4.48
CA ARG A 133 -3.59 -2.16 -3.83
C ARG A 133 -2.79 -1.51 -2.69
N ASP A 134 -1.77 -2.19 -2.21
CA ASP A 134 -0.92 -1.71 -1.11
C ASP A 134 0.18 -0.74 -1.56
N GLN A 135 0.28 -0.45 -2.87
CA GLN A 135 1.34 0.36 -3.43
C GLN A 135 0.80 1.43 -4.38
N TRP A 136 1.15 2.71 -4.11
CA TRP A 136 0.76 3.90 -4.89
C TRP A 136 -0.73 3.95 -5.23
N TRP A 137 -1.59 3.78 -4.25
CA TRP A 137 -3.02 3.69 -4.42
C TRP A 137 -3.74 4.80 -3.68
N GLY A 138 -4.54 5.59 -4.40
CA GLY A 138 -5.31 6.71 -3.88
C GLY A 138 -4.58 8.05 -3.91
N LEU A 139 -5.35 9.12 -3.93
CA LEU A 139 -4.89 10.50 -3.84
C LEU A 139 -4.79 10.91 -2.38
N LEU A 140 -3.64 11.44 -1.95
CA LEU A 140 -3.52 12.04 -0.62
C LEU A 140 -4.47 13.24 -0.52
N THR A 141 -5.37 13.21 0.46
CA THR A 141 -6.39 14.24 0.69
C THR A 141 -6.34 14.85 2.08
N LYS A 142 -5.62 14.22 3.03
CA LYS A 142 -5.32 14.75 4.36
C LYS A 142 -3.98 14.24 4.85
N GLY A 143 -3.25 15.09 5.59
CA GLY A 143 -1.96 14.75 6.18
C GLY A 143 -0.78 15.06 5.24
N PHE A 144 -0.87 16.14 4.47
CA PHE A 144 0.18 16.64 3.56
C PHE A 144 1.46 17.03 4.29
N GLU A 145 1.37 17.37 5.57
CA GLU A 145 2.48 17.69 6.45
C GLU A 145 3.35 16.49 6.84
N PHE A 146 2.92 15.27 6.53
CA PHE A 146 3.60 14.04 6.89
C PHE A 146 4.25 13.35 5.69
N THR A 147 5.43 12.80 5.89
CA THR A 147 6.06 11.95 4.88
C THR A 147 5.27 10.65 4.65
N PRO A 148 5.14 10.16 3.41
CA PRO A 148 4.48 8.88 3.14
C PRO A 148 5.24 7.69 3.74
N LEU A 149 4.57 6.54 3.88
CA LEU A 149 5.23 5.26 4.02
C LEU A 149 5.84 4.81 2.69
N TYR A 150 6.78 3.87 2.75
CA TYR A 150 7.34 3.28 1.54
C TYR A 150 6.23 2.73 0.64
N THR A 151 6.26 3.10 -0.63
CA THR A 151 5.25 2.79 -1.66
C THR A 151 3.85 3.41 -1.47
N ASN A 152 3.66 4.26 -0.47
CA ASN A 152 2.44 5.07 -0.41
C ASN A 152 2.60 6.34 -1.26
N PRO A 153 1.55 6.80 -1.96
CA PRO A 153 1.61 8.00 -2.76
C PRO A 153 1.71 9.26 -1.90
N TYR A 154 2.30 10.28 -2.50
CA TYR A 154 2.27 11.67 -2.04
C TYR A 154 2.01 12.56 -3.23
N ASN A 155 1.21 13.58 -3.07
CA ASN A 155 0.85 14.54 -4.12
C ASN A 155 0.61 15.93 -3.55
N PHE A 156 0.61 16.94 -4.41
CA PHE A 156 0.21 18.28 -4.04
C PHE A 156 -1.30 18.36 -3.75
N GLU A 157 -1.70 19.26 -2.87
CA GLU A 157 -3.09 19.44 -2.46
C GLU A 157 -4.00 19.86 -3.63
N TYR A 158 -3.50 20.64 -4.59
CA TYR A 158 -4.27 21.07 -5.75
C TYR A 158 -4.74 19.92 -6.66
N TYR A 159 -4.17 18.70 -6.54
CA TYR A 159 -4.66 17.56 -7.30
C TYR A 159 -6.09 17.18 -6.93
N ILE A 160 -6.51 17.42 -5.68
CA ILE A 160 -7.92 17.19 -5.27
C ILE A 160 -8.84 17.98 -6.21
N ARG A 161 -8.56 19.27 -6.40
CA ARG A 161 -9.34 20.14 -7.28
C ARG A 161 -9.28 19.69 -8.74
N LEU A 162 -8.12 19.26 -9.24
CA LEU A 162 -7.97 18.78 -10.62
C LEU A 162 -8.84 17.54 -10.88
N PHE A 163 -8.89 16.60 -9.95
CA PHE A 163 -9.73 15.40 -10.04
C PHE A 163 -11.22 15.75 -9.95
N GLU A 164 -11.60 16.53 -8.95
CA GLU A 164 -13.00 16.87 -8.69
C GLU A 164 -13.59 17.76 -9.79
N ASN A 165 -12.85 18.74 -10.32
CA ASN A 165 -13.26 19.57 -11.44
C ASN A 165 -13.47 18.77 -12.73
N TYR A 166 -12.66 17.73 -12.99
CA TYR A 166 -12.89 16.83 -14.12
C TYR A 166 -14.15 15.99 -13.94
N GLY A 167 -14.61 15.79 -12.71
CA GLY A 167 -15.84 15.07 -12.36
C GLY A 167 -15.62 13.71 -11.73
N PHE A 168 -14.43 13.43 -11.25
CA PHE A 168 -14.20 12.26 -10.38
C PHE A 168 -14.95 12.42 -9.07
N GLN A 169 -15.46 11.30 -8.55
CA GLN A 169 -16.21 11.25 -7.30
C GLN A 169 -15.54 10.29 -6.30
N ASN A 170 -15.60 10.61 -5.00
CA ASN A 170 -15.00 9.82 -3.94
C ASN A 170 -15.62 8.41 -3.86
N TYR A 171 -14.88 7.40 -4.30
CA TYR A 171 -15.33 6.02 -4.30
C TYR A 171 -15.13 5.36 -2.94
N PHE A 172 -13.94 5.51 -2.33
CA PHE A 172 -13.69 5.16 -0.92
C PHE A 172 -12.47 5.90 -0.38
N ASN A 173 -12.40 6.00 0.95
CA ASN A 173 -11.25 6.58 1.64
C ASN A 173 -10.38 5.49 2.28
N GLN A 174 -9.08 5.73 2.29
CA GLN A 174 -8.05 4.88 2.85
C GLN A 174 -7.35 5.64 3.95
N HIS A 175 -7.50 5.17 5.19
CA HIS A 175 -6.86 5.80 6.34
C HIS A 175 -5.58 5.07 6.71
N THR A 176 -4.49 5.80 6.92
CA THR A 176 -3.37 5.29 7.71
C THR A 176 -3.58 5.68 9.17
N TYR A 177 -3.01 4.88 10.05
CA TYR A 177 -3.11 5.10 11.49
C TYR A 177 -1.72 5.12 12.08
N LEU A 178 -1.43 6.16 12.87
CA LEU A 178 -0.15 6.32 13.54
C LEU A 178 -0.29 6.06 15.03
N ARG A 179 0.70 5.38 15.57
CA ARG A 179 0.92 5.26 16.99
C ARG A 179 2.35 5.61 17.35
N GLU A 180 2.54 6.53 18.29
CA GLU A 180 3.83 6.77 18.91
C GLU A 180 4.17 5.61 19.85
N LEU A 181 5.40 5.09 19.75
CA LEU A 181 5.89 3.99 20.56
C LEU A 181 6.55 4.54 21.83
N ALA A 182 5.72 5.03 22.75
CA ALA A 182 6.12 5.45 24.09
C ALA A 182 5.73 4.38 25.13
N GLU A 183 6.14 4.53 26.38
CA GLU A 183 5.77 3.63 27.48
C GLU A 183 4.28 3.70 27.79
N GLY A 184 3.71 2.59 28.30
CA GLY A 184 2.33 2.54 28.79
C GLY A 184 1.27 2.55 27.71
N LEU A 185 1.42 1.76 26.68
CA LEU A 185 0.72 1.89 25.41
C LEU A 185 -0.67 1.26 25.34
N PHE A 186 -1.01 0.29 26.18
CA PHE A 186 -2.27 -0.44 26.06
C PHE A 186 -3.23 -0.17 27.22
N PRO A 187 -4.55 -0.16 26.95
CA PRO A 187 -5.56 -0.13 28.00
C PRO A 187 -5.46 -1.35 28.91
N ASP A 188 -5.77 -1.20 30.20
CA ASP A 188 -5.69 -2.26 31.22
C ASP A 188 -6.46 -3.54 30.83
N ASN A 189 -7.57 -3.39 30.13
CA ASN A 189 -8.39 -4.50 29.66
C ASN A 189 -7.67 -5.40 28.62
N VAL A 190 -6.66 -4.89 27.92
CA VAL A 190 -5.82 -5.67 27.02
C VAL A 190 -4.92 -6.58 27.85
N TYR A 191 -4.30 -6.05 28.89
CA TYR A 191 -3.43 -6.82 29.79
C TYR A 191 -4.18 -7.97 30.46
N GLU A 192 -5.38 -7.72 31.01
CA GLU A 192 -6.18 -8.76 31.63
C GLU A 192 -6.58 -9.88 30.67
N ARG A 193 -6.93 -9.54 29.44
CA ARG A 193 -7.27 -10.53 28.41
C ARG A 193 -6.05 -11.37 28.02
N VAL A 194 -4.90 -10.74 27.84
CA VAL A 194 -3.66 -11.45 27.48
C VAL A 194 -3.19 -12.36 28.61
N LYS A 195 -3.30 -11.92 29.85
CA LYS A 195 -2.95 -12.72 31.03
C LYS A 195 -3.69 -14.06 31.02
N ARG A 196 -5.02 -14.04 30.79
CA ARG A 196 -5.82 -15.28 30.68
C ARG A 196 -5.37 -16.17 29.52
N LEU A 197 -4.97 -15.59 28.38
CA LEU A 197 -4.45 -16.37 27.24
C LEU A 197 -3.09 -16.99 27.54
N GLN A 198 -2.23 -16.33 28.32
CA GLN A 198 -0.93 -16.84 28.71
C GLN A 198 -1.03 -17.98 29.76
N GLU A 199 -2.14 -18.04 30.51
CA GLU A 199 -2.43 -19.13 31.45
C GLU A 199 -2.82 -20.44 30.72
N GLU A 200 -3.23 -20.38 29.45
CA GLU A 200 -3.55 -21.54 28.62
C GLU A 200 -2.29 -22.00 27.86
N PRO A 201 -1.64 -23.10 28.22
CA PRO A 201 -0.32 -23.49 27.68
C PRO A 201 -0.34 -23.89 26.20
N ARG A 202 -1.52 -24.10 25.62
CA ARG A 202 -1.67 -24.42 24.20
C ARG A 202 -1.45 -23.21 23.29
N TYR A 203 -1.61 -21.96 23.81
CA TYR A 203 -1.31 -20.77 23.07
C TYR A 203 0.16 -20.38 23.18
N SER A 204 0.75 -19.97 22.06
CA SER A 204 2.04 -19.28 22.06
C SER A 204 2.02 -18.07 21.13
N PHE A 205 2.65 -16.98 21.57
CA PHE A 205 2.78 -15.74 20.84
C PHE A 205 4.27 -15.41 20.75
N GLU A 206 4.83 -15.47 19.58
CA GLU A 206 6.27 -15.32 19.41
C GLU A 206 6.61 -14.49 18.16
N HIS A 207 7.73 -13.76 18.24
CA HIS A 207 8.30 -13.16 17.05
C HIS A 207 9.10 -14.20 16.26
N MET A 208 9.33 -13.94 14.96
CA MET A 208 10.17 -14.79 14.13
C MET A 208 11.55 -15.00 14.76
N ASP A 209 11.97 -16.27 14.88
CA ASP A 209 13.33 -16.67 15.25
C ASP A 209 13.82 -17.75 14.29
N LYS A 210 14.78 -17.39 13.42
CA LYS A 210 15.36 -18.30 12.41
C LYS A 210 16.16 -19.45 13.01
N ARG A 211 16.46 -19.44 14.32
CA ARG A 211 17.07 -20.56 15.04
C ARG A 211 16.03 -21.63 15.37
N LYS A 212 14.76 -21.22 15.56
CA LYS A 212 13.64 -22.12 15.88
C LYS A 212 12.97 -22.70 14.63
N ARG A 213 12.73 -21.84 13.61
CA ARG A 213 12.04 -22.22 12.38
C ARG A 213 12.71 -21.59 11.16
N SER A 214 12.76 -22.31 10.07
CA SER A 214 13.27 -21.81 8.80
C SER A 214 12.34 -20.74 8.18
N LEU A 215 12.88 -19.91 7.27
CA LEU A 215 12.08 -18.92 6.52
C LEU A 215 10.95 -19.60 5.73
N GLN A 216 11.21 -20.83 5.23
CA GLN A 216 10.23 -21.61 4.50
C GLN A 216 9.06 -22.05 5.41
N GLN A 217 9.33 -22.42 6.66
CA GLN A 217 8.28 -22.73 7.63
C GLN A 217 7.44 -21.50 7.97
N TYR A 218 8.06 -20.33 8.20
CA TYR A 218 7.32 -19.09 8.40
C TYR A 218 6.51 -18.65 7.18
N ALA A 219 6.99 -18.90 5.98
CA ALA A 219 6.20 -18.68 4.76
C ALA A 219 4.96 -19.59 4.69
N GLU A 220 5.09 -20.83 5.13
CA GLU A 220 3.97 -21.78 5.19
C GLU A 220 2.99 -21.43 6.30
N ASP A 221 3.47 -21.00 7.47
CA ASP A 221 2.64 -20.51 8.58
C ASP A 221 1.83 -19.27 8.12
N PHE A 222 2.49 -18.31 7.45
CA PHE A 222 1.83 -17.15 6.85
C PHE A 222 0.75 -17.57 5.85
N ARG A 223 1.09 -18.44 4.90
CA ARG A 223 0.16 -18.93 3.87
C ARG A 223 -1.07 -19.61 4.48
N THR A 224 -0.84 -20.44 5.50
CA THR A 224 -1.91 -21.18 6.16
C THR A 224 -2.91 -20.24 6.82
N VAL A 225 -2.43 -19.24 7.57
CA VAL A 225 -3.29 -18.27 8.23
C VAL A 225 -3.95 -17.34 7.19
N TYR A 226 -3.19 -16.83 6.21
CA TYR A 226 -3.70 -15.96 5.18
C TYR A 226 -4.87 -16.60 4.43
N ASN A 227 -4.68 -17.81 3.91
CA ASN A 227 -5.70 -18.49 3.13
C ASN A 227 -6.98 -18.77 3.93
N LYS A 228 -6.86 -19.05 5.24
CA LYS A 228 -8.02 -19.23 6.11
C LYS A 228 -8.68 -17.92 6.52
N ALA A 229 -7.89 -16.92 6.89
CA ALA A 229 -8.39 -15.64 7.36
C ALA A 229 -9.11 -14.85 6.26
N TRP A 230 -8.64 -14.97 5.01
CA TRP A 230 -9.12 -14.18 3.87
C TRP A 230 -10.00 -14.96 2.89
N ALA A 231 -10.17 -16.28 3.07
CA ALA A 231 -10.94 -17.14 2.16
C ALA A 231 -12.42 -16.72 1.99
N LYS A 232 -12.99 -16.05 2.99
CA LYS A 232 -14.40 -15.58 2.95
C LYS A 232 -14.58 -14.23 2.26
N PHE A 233 -13.51 -13.54 1.87
CA PHE A 233 -13.61 -12.23 1.22
C PHE A 233 -13.69 -12.37 -0.29
N THR A 234 -14.71 -11.75 -0.88
CA THR A 234 -14.89 -11.73 -2.34
C THR A 234 -13.70 -11.07 -3.03
N GLY A 235 -13.15 -11.73 -4.05
CA GLY A 235 -12.03 -11.19 -4.84
C GLY A 235 -10.64 -11.47 -4.29
N VAL A 236 -10.50 -12.13 -3.13
CA VAL A 236 -9.19 -12.55 -2.61
C VAL A 236 -8.89 -13.98 -3.10
N LYS A 237 -7.82 -14.14 -3.87
CA LYS A 237 -7.32 -15.46 -4.30
C LYS A 237 -6.41 -16.06 -3.21
N PRO A 238 -6.50 -17.38 -2.96
CA PRO A 238 -5.56 -18.06 -2.07
C PRO A 238 -4.12 -17.90 -2.58
N ILE A 239 -3.19 -17.74 -1.65
CA ILE A 239 -1.76 -17.68 -1.97
C ILE A 239 -1.21 -19.11 -2.05
N GLU A 240 -0.55 -19.42 -3.17
CA GLU A 240 0.17 -20.67 -3.35
C GLU A 240 1.48 -20.70 -2.55
N ARG A 241 1.97 -21.91 -2.26
CA ARG A 241 3.21 -22.11 -1.49
C ARG A 241 4.42 -21.43 -2.10
N ALA A 242 4.57 -21.56 -3.43
CA ALA A 242 5.69 -20.95 -4.14
C ALA A 242 5.64 -19.42 -4.05
N HIS A 243 4.45 -18.84 -4.16
CA HIS A 243 4.23 -17.40 -4.05
C HIS A 243 4.51 -16.89 -2.62
N ALA A 244 4.01 -17.57 -1.58
CA ALA A 244 4.30 -17.20 -0.19
C ALA A 244 5.79 -17.23 0.13
N LEU A 245 6.51 -18.25 -0.38
CA LEU A 245 7.96 -18.35 -0.22
C LEU A 245 8.70 -17.25 -1.00
N ALA A 246 8.27 -16.94 -2.21
CA ALA A 246 8.83 -15.86 -3.01
C ALA A 246 8.66 -14.50 -2.33
N LEU A 247 7.48 -14.23 -1.76
CA LEU A 247 7.18 -13.03 -0.98
C LEU A 247 8.12 -12.91 0.23
N MET A 248 8.22 -13.97 1.04
CA MET A 248 9.12 -13.98 2.20
C MET A 248 10.60 -13.81 1.83
N ASN A 249 11.03 -14.40 0.71
CA ASN A 249 12.39 -14.22 0.19
C ASN A 249 12.64 -12.79 -0.29
N SER A 250 11.69 -12.15 -0.93
CA SER A 250 11.80 -10.74 -1.37
C SER A 250 11.94 -9.79 -0.17
N LEU A 251 11.27 -10.08 0.93
CA LEU A 251 11.37 -9.30 2.17
C LEU A 251 12.65 -9.58 2.98
N ARG A 252 13.34 -10.69 2.71
CA ARG A 252 14.51 -11.15 3.50
C ARG A 252 15.57 -10.07 3.78
N PRO A 253 15.95 -9.19 2.85
CA PRO A 253 16.95 -8.14 3.10
C PRO A 253 16.51 -7.11 4.14
N ILE A 254 15.19 -6.86 4.25
CA ILE A 254 14.58 -5.81 5.07
C ILE A 254 13.96 -6.33 6.36
N ILE A 255 13.71 -7.63 6.49
CA ILE A 255 13.12 -8.22 7.69
C ILE A 255 13.94 -7.88 8.94
N ASP A 256 13.27 -7.30 9.91
CA ASP A 256 13.65 -7.35 11.32
C ASP A 256 12.80 -8.45 11.98
N GLN A 257 13.42 -9.56 12.41
CA GLN A 257 12.71 -10.73 12.93
C GLN A 257 11.80 -10.39 14.11
N ARG A 258 12.15 -9.36 14.90
CA ARG A 258 11.40 -8.90 16.07
C ARG A 258 10.15 -8.11 15.72
N LEU A 259 9.94 -7.82 14.44
CA LEU A 259 8.73 -7.16 13.92
C LEU A 259 7.77 -8.14 13.25
N MET A 260 8.10 -9.45 13.20
CA MET A 260 7.29 -10.47 12.54
C MET A 260 6.70 -11.40 13.61
N TYR A 261 5.44 -11.20 13.98
CA TYR A 261 4.77 -11.97 15.03
C TYR A 261 3.86 -13.05 14.48
N PHE A 262 3.86 -14.19 15.18
CA PHE A 262 2.98 -15.32 14.89
C PHE A 262 2.32 -15.79 16.19
N ALA A 263 1.07 -16.23 16.07
CA ALA A 263 0.33 -16.90 17.13
C ALA A 263 0.08 -18.35 16.74
N TYR A 264 0.26 -19.25 17.70
CA TYR A 264 0.05 -20.68 17.54
C TYR A 264 -0.89 -21.21 18.60
N TYR A 265 -1.61 -22.29 18.24
CA TYR A 265 -2.40 -23.11 19.16
C TYR A 265 -2.06 -24.57 18.92
N ASP A 266 -1.63 -25.28 19.95
CA ASP A 266 -1.05 -26.63 19.83
C ASP A 266 0.00 -26.74 18.71
N GLY A 267 0.86 -25.72 18.59
CA GLY A 267 1.90 -25.64 17.57
C GLY A 267 1.42 -25.32 16.14
N LYS A 268 0.10 -25.18 15.90
CA LYS A 268 -0.48 -24.83 14.60
C LYS A 268 -0.64 -23.32 14.48
N PRO A 269 -0.29 -22.69 13.34
CA PRO A 269 -0.40 -21.26 13.18
C PRO A 269 -1.87 -20.82 13.10
N ILE A 270 -2.23 -19.85 13.93
CA ILE A 270 -3.60 -19.30 14.03
C ILE A 270 -3.67 -17.80 13.78
N GLY A 271 -2.54 -17.10 13.79
CA GLY A 271 -2.50 -15.66 13.53
C GLY A 271 -1.11 -15.19 13.17
N PHE A 272 -1.05 -14.02 12.54
CA PHE A 272 0.19 -13.28 12.28
C PHE A 272 -0.04 -11.76 12.40
N TYR A 273 1.04 -11.07 12.76
CA TYR A 273 1.15 -9.61 12.69
C TYR A 273 2.53 -9.28 12.11
N LEU A 274 2.55 -8.91 10.84
CA LEU A 274 3.78 -8.73 10.08
C LEU A 274 4.04 -7.25 9.88
N MET A 275 5.20 -6.82 10.35
CA MET A 275 5.67 -5.45 10.28
C MET A 275 7.09 -5.42 9.71
N ILE A 276 7.45 -4.32 9.08
CA ILE A 276 8.81 -4.07 8.57
C ILE A 276 9.28 -2.68 8.99
N PRO A 277 10.60 -2.43 8.98
CA PRO A 277 11.09 -1.05 9.02
C PRO A 277 10.56 -0.26 7.83
N ASP A 278 10.05 0.97 8.05
CA ASP A 278 9.71 1.85 6.93
C ASP A 278 11.00 2.24 6.17
N LEU A 279 10.98 2.01 4.87
CA LEU A 279 12.16 2.17 4.03
C LEU A 279 12.37 3.61 3.54
N ASN A 280 11.37 4.48 3.64
CA ASN A 280 11.49 5.84 3.12
C ASN A 280 12.64 6.62 3.74
N GLY A 281 12.85 6.51 5.05
CA GLY A 281 14.02 7.11 5.70
C GLY A 281 15.37 6.53 5.23
N VAL A 282 15.36 5.33 4.65
CA VAL A 282 16.55 4.66 4.12
C VAL A 282 16.82 5.04 2.67
N ILE A 283 15.78 5.08 1.82
CA ILE A 283 15.90 5.32 0.37
C ILE A 283 15.95 6.80 -0.02
N ALA A 284 15.44 7.71 0.81
CA ALA A 284 15.35 9.14 0.48
C ALA A 284 16.64 9.72 -0.14
N PRO A 285 17.87 9.43 0.35
CA PRO A 285 19.09 9.96 -0.25
C PRO A 285 19.49 9.31 -1.58
N LEU A 286 18.79 8.24 -2.01
CA LEU A 286 19.09 7.53 -3.25
C LEU A 286 18.44 8.23 -4.46
N LYS A 287 17.47 9.10 -4.24
CA LYS A 287 16.81 9.92 -5.28
C LYS A 287 16.33 9.10 -6.49
N GLY A 288 15.76 7.92 -6.22
CA GLY A 288 15.27 6.99 -7.23
C GLY A 288 16.29 5.99 -7.76
N HIS A 289 17.59 6.19 -7.58
CA HIS A 289 18.62 5.27 -8.06
C HIS A 289 18.73 4.04 -7.16
N PHE A 290 19.02 2.87 -7.77
CA PHE A 290 19.24 1.64 -7.02
C PHE A 290 20.26 0.72 -7.71
N GLY A 291 21.42 1.30 -8.09
CA GLY A 291 22.57 0.58 -8.64
C GLY A 291 23.32 -0.26 -7.60
N ALA A 292 24.46 -0.83 -7.96
CA ALA A 292 25.24 -1.70 -7.08
C ALA A 292 25.69 -0.96 -5.79
N TRP A 293 26.21 0.24 -5.93
CA TRP A 293 26.63 1.09 -4.81
C TRP A 293 25.46 1.54 -3.94
N ASP A 294 24.30 1.83 -4.56
CA ASP A 294 23.08 2.21 -3.83
C ASP A 294 22.55 1.06 -2.98
N LYS A 295 22.66 -0.19 -3.45
CA LYS A 295 22.31 -1.38 -2.67
C LYS A 295 23.20 -1.54 -1.44
N LEU A 296 24.50 -1.31 -1.56
CA LEU A 296 25.42 -1.32 -0.40
C LEU A 296 25.07 -0.20 0.58
N ARG A 297 24.85 1.02 0.07
CA ARG A 297 24.43 2.19 0.86
C ARG A 297 23.11 1.95 1.56
N PHE A 298 22.14 1.36 0.88
CA PHE A 298 20.86 0.96 1.44
C PHE A 298 21.02 -0.02 2.61
N LEU A 299 21.76 -1.12 2.41
CA LEU A 299 22.00 -2.11 3.47
C LEU A 299 22.74 -1.50 4.66
N TRP A 300 23.75 -0.67 4.42
CA TRP A 300 24.46 0.03 5.49
C TRP A 300 23.52 0.97 6.27
N ARG A 301 22.70 1.76 5.59
CA ARG A 301 21.71 2.66 6.22
C ARG A 301 20.66 1.91 7.02
N LEU A 302 20.20 0.77 6.52
CA LEU A 302 19.18 -0.05 7.17
C LEU A 302 19.72 -0.82 8.39
N LYS A 303 20.85 -1.51 8.22
CA LYS A 303 21.39 -2.46 9.22
C LYS A 303 22.40 -1.86 10.18
N VAL A 304 23.28 -0.97 9.72
CA VAL A 304 24.37 -0.37 10.50
C VAL A 304 23.96 0.99 11.05
N SER A 305 23.63 1.91 10.18
CA SER A 305 23.25 3.29 10.56
C SER A 305 21.82 3.39 11.11
N ARG A 306 20.99 2.35 10.95
CA ARG A 306 19.66 2.19 11.53
C ARG A 306 18.73 3.39 11.29
N LYS A 307 18.72 3.92 10.05
CA LYS A 307 17.94 5.12 9.67
C LYS A 307 16.42 4.89 9.55
N ALA A 308 15.95 3.65 9.60
CA ALA A 308 14.54 3.35 9.73
C ALA A 308 14.11 3.52 11.20
N THR A 309 13.35 4.57 11.48
CA THR A 309 12.86 4.91 12.83
C THR A 309 11.35 4.74 12.99
N ARG A 310 10.65 4.50 11.89
CA ARG A 310 9.22 4.19 11.84
C ARG A 310 9.03 2.71 11.47
N ILE A 311 8.06 2.07 12.08
CA ILE A 311 7.61 0.72 11.73
C ILE A 311 6.44 0.86 10.77
N PHE A 312 6.43 0.04 9.73
CA PHE A 312 5.33 -0.11 8.79
C PHE A 312 4.64 -1.45 9.06
N ALA A 313 3.39 -1.42 9.52
CA ALA A 313 2.56 -2.60 9.68
C ALA A 313 1.95 -2.97 8.33
N LEU A 314 2.41 -4.11 7.78
CA LEU A 314 2.02 -4.57 6.44
C LEU A 314 0.67 -5.28 6.45
N ILE A 315 0.52 -6.27 7.34
CA ILE A 315 -0.63 -7.15 7.31
C ILE A 315 -0.84 -7.81 8.67
N PHE A 316 -2.10 -7.99 9.01
CA PHE A 316 -2.55 -8.62 10.23
C PHE A 316 -3.66 -9.63 9.93
N GLY A 317 -3.62 -10.81 10.53
CA GLY A 317 -4.65 -11.82 10.29
C GLY A 317 -4.76 -12.84 11.41
N VAL A 318 -6.01 -13.25 11.70
CA VAL A 318 -6.33 -14.35 12.62
C VAL A 318 -7.37 -15.25 11.94
N ILE A 319 -7.18 -16.55 11.99
CA ILE A 319 -8.11 -17.50 11.39
C ILE A 319 -9.50 -17.41 12.04
N PRO A 320 -10.60 -17.63 11.31
CA PRO A 320 -11.97 -17.35 11.77
C PRO A 320 -12.30 -17.99 13.11
N GLU A 321 -11.86 -19.24 13.35
CA GLU A 321 -12.16 -20.02 14.54
C GLU A 321 -11.55 -19.43 15.82
N PHE A 322 -10.59 -18.51 15.69
CA PHE A 322 -9.88 -17.85 16.79
C PHE A 322 -10.12 -16.35 16.88
N GLN A 323 -10.90 -15.77 15.94
CA GLN A 323 -11.28 -14.37 16.02
C GLN A 323 -12.14 -14.09 17.27
N GLY A 324 -11.98 -12.91 17.87
CA GLY A 324 -12.68 -12.52 19.09
C GLY A 324 -12.22 -13.20 20.38
N LYS A 325 -11.26 -14.15 20.29
CA LYS A 325 -10.70 -14.85 21.46
C LYS A 325 -9.49 -14.12 22.09
N GLY A 326 -9.12 -12.96 21.56
CA GLY A 326 -8.03 -12.13 22.09
C GLY A 326 -6.64 -12.44 21.51
N ILE A 327 -6.57 -13.22 20.42
CA ILE A 327 -5.30 -13.56 19.76
C ILE A 327 -4.60 -12.31 19.28
N GLU A 328 -5.37 -11.35 18.76
CA GLU A 328 -4.91 -10.02 18.38
C GLU A 328 -4.19 -9.33 19.52
N SER A 329 -4.83 -9.31 20.69
CA SER A 329 -4.26 -8.70 21.89
C SER A 329 -2.97 -9.39 22.32
N GLY A 330 -2.91 -10.73 22.22
CA GLY A 330 -1.73 -11.52 22.55
C GLY A 330 -0.51 -11.16 21.70
N MET A 331 -0.68 -11.02 20.38
CA MET A 331 0.41 -10.62 19.48
C MET A 331 0.86 -9.19 19.73
N ILE A 332 -0.09 -8.25 19.91
CA ILE A 332 0.20 -6.84 20.16
C ILE A 332 0.92 -6.68 21.50
N TYR A 333 0.49 -7.36 22.56
CA TYR A 333 1.14 -7.35 23.87
C TYR A 333 2.59 -7.81 23.78
N ASN A 334 2.84 -8.93 23.09
CA ASN A 334 4.21 -9.44 22.92
C ASN A 334 5.09 -8.46 22.14
N PHE A 335 4.53 -7.75 21.16
CA PHE A 335 5.25 -6.68 20.48
C PHE A 335 5.59 -5.54 21.44
N GLU A 336 4.63 -5.11 22.28
CA GLU A 336 4.84 -4.06 23.27
C GLU A 336 5.98 -4.39 24.25
N GLN A 337 6.03 -5.61 24.75
CA GLN A 337 7.12 -6.06 25.64
C GLN A 337 8.50 -5.93 25.00
N GLN A 338 8.58 -5.92 23.66
CA GLN A 338 9.82 -5.80 22.92
C GLN A 338 10.17 -4.35 22.53
N VAL A 339 9.18 -3.46 22.44
CA VAL A 339 9.37 -2.08 21.94
C VAL A 339 10.42 -1.32 22.73
N ASN A 340 10.44 -1.46 24.06
CA ASN A 340 11.38 -0.76 24.94
C ASN A 340 12.73 -1.47 25.07
N THR A 341 12.93 -2.60 24.41
CA THR A 341 14.23 -3.28 24.41
C THR A 341 15.28 -2.49 23.60
N PRO A 342 16.57 -2.62 23.89
CA PRO A 342 17.64 -1.94 23.14
C PRO A 342 17.58 -2.19 21.64
N HIS A 343 16.95 -3.30 21.22
CA HIS A 343 16.85 -3.68 19.82
C HIS A 343 15.78 -2.90 19.05
N LEU A 344 14.63 -2.61 19.68
CA LEU A 344 13.50 -1.90 19.05
C LEU A 344 13.38 -0.43 19.46
N LYS A 345 14.07 0.03 20.50
CA LYS A 345 14.05 1.43 20.99
C LYS A 345 14.36 2.49 19.91
N ARG A 346 14.99 2.08 18.81
CA ARG A 346 15.23 2.96 17.65
C ARG A 346 13.95 3.39 16.93
N TYR A 347 12.92 2.55 16.96
CA TYR A 347 11.64 2.85 16.36
C TYR A 347 10.86 3.79 17.28
N LYS A 348 10.36 4.87 16.71
CA LYS A 348 9.63 5.92 17.44
C LYS A 348 8.12 5.82 17.23
N SER A 349 7.72 5.33 16.08
CA SER A 349 6.32 5.19 15.73
C SER A 349 6.03 3.93 14.93
N LEU A 350 4.78 3.50 15.00
CA LEU A 350 4.18 2.44 14.22
C LEU A 350 3.09 3.07 13.35
N GLU A 351 3.20 2.91 12.04
CA GLU A 351 2.15 3.33 11.12
C GLU A 351 1.54 2.11 10.43
N LEU A 352 0.21 1.99 10.54
CA LEU A 352 -0.58 0.96 9.88
C LEU A 352 -1.09 1.53 8.56
N ALA A 353 -0.74 0.91 7.47
CA ALA A 353 -1.24 1.24 6.14
C ALA A 353 -2.15 0.11 5.67
N TRP A 354 -3.02 0.44 4.80
CA TRP A 354 -4.09 1.42 4.92
C TRP A 354 -5.39 0.66 5.19
N ILE A 355 -6.33 1.30 5.82
CA ILE A 355 -7.63 0.69 6.13
C ILE A 355 -8.71 1.49 5.41
N GLY A 356 -9.45 0.80 4.52
CA GLY A 356 -10.57 1.41 3.82
C GLY A 356 -11.74 1.74 4.73
N ASP A 357 -12.43 2.85 4.49
CA ASP A 357 -13.62 3.26 5.24
C ASP A 357 -14.82 2.31 5.00
N PHE A 358 -14.69 1.41 4.06
CA PHE A 358 -15.61 0.28 3.84
C PHE A 358 -15.38 -0.89 4.83
N ASN A 359 -14.30 -0.85 5.66
CA ASN A 359 -14.00 -1.87 6.68
C ASN A 359 -14.05 -1.29 8.11
N PRO A 360 -15.25 -0.96 8.63
CA PRO A 360 -15.40 -0.31 9.93
C PRO A 360 -14.96 -1.18 11.12
N LEU A 361 -14.96 -2.52 10.98
CA LEU A 361 -14.51 -3.42 12.03
C LEU A 361 -13.00 -3.29 12.26
N MET A 362 -12.21 -3.26 11.17
CA MET A 362 -10.76 -3.08 11.25
C MET A 362 -10.41 -1.67 11.78
N MET A 363 -11.12 -0.63 11.32
CA MET A 363 -10.93 0.73 11.83
C MET A 363 -11.12 0.78 13.35
N ARG A 364 -12.23 0.23 13.86
CA ARG A 364 -12.50 0.15 15.31
C ARG A 364 -11.41 -0.63 16.05
N MET A 365 -11.01 -1.79 15.52
CA MET A 365 -9.96 -2.60 16.14
C MET A 365 -8.65 -1.81 16.29
N VAL A 366 -8.22 -1.11 15.26
CA VAL A 366 -6.99 -0.33 15.30
C VAL A 366 -7.10 0.86 16.27
N GLU A 367 -8.24 1.53 16.32
CA GLU A 367 -8.49 2.66 17.22
C GLU A 367 -8.58 2.21 18.70
N THR A 368 -9.17 1.04 18.97
CA THR A 368 -9.44 0.60 20.37
C THR A 368 -8.40 -0.36 20.91
N LEU A 369 -7.80 -1.22 20.06
CA LEU A 369 -6.86 -2.24 20.50
C LEU A 369 -5.41 -1.82 20.28
N VAL A 370 -5.09 -1.24 19.11
CA VAL A 370 -3.76 -0.70 18.85
C VAL A 370 -3.60 0.72 19.41
N CYS A 371 -4.70 1.40 19.77
CA CYS A 371 -4.74 2.79 20.22
C CYS A 371 -4.05 3.76 19.24
N ALA A 372 -4.13 3.46 17.95
CA ALA A 372 -3.57 4.29 16.91
C ALA A 372 -4.58 5.35 16.43
N LYS A 373 -4.09 6.53 16.06
CA LYS A 373 -4.90 7.67 15.60
C LYS A 373 -4.85 7.76 14.09
N LYS A 374 -5.94 8.20 13.46
CA LYS A 374 -5.95 8.53 12.03
C LYS A 374 -4.84 9.53 11.74
N HIS A 375 -4.06 9.26 10.71
CA HIS A 375 -2.86 10.02 10.39
C HIS A 375 -2.94 10.65 9.00
N LYS A 376 -2.95 9.84 7.94
CA LYS A 376 -3.14 10.30 6.57
C LYS A 376 -4.43 9.72 5.99
N MET A 377 -4.99 10.40 5.02
CA MET A 377 -6.12 9.89 4.24
C MET A 377 -5.80 10.00 2.76
N HIS A 378 -5.96 8.88 2.08
CA HIS A 378 -5.96 8.83 0.63
C HIS A 378 -7.38 8.52 0.15
N THR A 379 -7.77 9.06 -0.97
CA THR A 379 -9.06 8.82 -1.60
C THR A 379 -8.86 8.12 -2.93
N THR A 380 -9.51 6.99 -3.11
CA THR A 380 -9.69 6.41 -4.44
C THR A 380 -10.93 7.05 -5.04
N TYR A 381 -10.72 7.77 -6.13
CA TYR A 381 -11.80 8.39 -6.89
C TYR A 381 -12.25 7.46 -8.01
N ARG A 382 -13.50 7.61 -8.46
CA ARG A 382 -14.04 6.95 -9.63
C ARG A 382 -14.67 7.97 -10.55
N TYR A 383 -14.44 7.84 -11.85
CA TYR A 383 -15.11 8.59 -12.90
C TYR A 383 -15.95 7.63 -13.76
N LEU A 384 -17.28 7.85 -13.81
CA LEU A 384 -18.18 7.13 -14.70
C LEU A 384 -18.18 7.80 -16.06
N PHE A 385 -18.03 7.02 -17.16
CA PHE A 385 -17.99 7.58 -18.52
C PHE A 385 -19.39 8.03 -18.95
N ASP A 386 -20.44 7.29 -18.56
CA ASP A 386 -21.82 7.74 -18.64
C ASP A 386 -22.13 8.60 -17.41
N ARG A 387 -22.30 9.91 -17.63
CA ARG A 387 -22.54 10.90 -16.57
C ARG A 387 -23.98 10.89 -16.05
N GLU A 388 -24.91 10.28 -16.76
CA GLU A 388 -26.31 10.10 -16.34
C GLU A 388 -26.46 8.90 -15.38
N LYS A 389 -25.49 7.98 -15.36
CA LYS A 389 -25.49 6.84 -14.46
C LYS A 389 -25.30 7.27 -13.01
N PRO A 390 -26.19 6.84 -12.07
CA PRO A 390 -26.04 7.22 -10.67
C PRO A 390 -24.74 6.66 -10.07
N PHE A 391 -23.98 7.53 -9.41
CA PHE A 391 -22.75 7.15 -8.71
C PHE A 391 -23.08 6.51 -7.37
N THR A 392 -22.38 5.42 -7.06
CA THR A 392 -22.41 4.79 -5.75
C THR A 392 -21.01 4.59 -5.20
N ARG A 393 -20.82 4.85 -3.92
CA ARG A 393 -19.55 4.57 -3.23
C ARG A 393 -19.34 3.07 -3.07
N ALA A 394 -18.09 2.68 -2.85
CA ALA A 394 -17.73 1.29 -2.58
C ALA A 394 -18.61 0.67 -1.47
N PRO A 395 -19.15 -0.54 -1.68
CA PRO A 395 -19.99 -1.18 -0.68
C PRO A 395 -19.19 -1.49 0.59
N LYS A 396 -19.83 -1.30 1.75
CA LYS A 396 -19.24 -1.66 3.03
C LYS A 396 -19.02 -3.17 3.11
N MET A 397 -17.88 -3.58 3.62
CA MET A 397 -17.65 -4.98 3.96
C MET A 397 -18.62 -5.41 5.06
N THR A 398 -19.49 -6.34 4.74
CA THR A 398 -20.37 -7.00 5.71
C THR A 398 -19.83 -8.40 5.96
N VAL A 399 -19.77 -8.82 7.22
CA VAL A 399 -19.52 -10.22 7.54
C VAL A 399 -20.73 -10.99 7.03
N LYS A 400 -20.52 -11.90 6.08
CA LYS A 400 -21.59 -12.84 5.69
C LYS A 400 -22.03 -13.55 6.98
N LYS A 401 -23.26 -13.31 7.39
CA LYS A 401 -23.91 -14.17 8.38
C LYS A 401 -24.18 -15.48 7.65
N ASP A 402 -23.54 -16.56 8.13
CA ASP A 402 -23.87 -17.94 7.74
C ASP A 402 -25.32 -18.23 8.09
#